data_a4a620c3b49a64564188914ed603b8e8
#
_entry.id   a4a620c3b49a64564188914ed603b8e8
#
_cell.length_a   1.000
_cell.length_b   1.000
_cell.length_c   1.000
_cell.angle_alpha   90.00
_cell.angle_beta   90.00
_cell.angle_gamma   90.00
#
_symmetry.space_group_name_H-M   'P 1'
#
loop_
_entity.id
_entity.type
_entity.pdbx_description
1 polymer ?
#
loop_
_entity_poly.entity_id
_entity_poly.type
_entity_poly.pdbx_seq_one_letter_code
_entity_poly.pdbx_strand_id
1 'polypeptide(L)'
;MPISSSRRACCAHNVEKGRGMLDAHHHFWAVARGDYGWMTPELKPLLRDFGPKDLLPLMQEAGITRTVVVQAAETEAETDYLLDIAARTDFVAGVVGWLDMLADNFPERLDHYAAQPKWIGLRPMLQEHDPAMIADPRFRASLAEVAQRGIPFDILTFPRHLPAMIDALHATPGLHAIVDHISKPDMTQPMDTGWVEGISALAAIPGLHCKLSGLVTEAGVDWSAGRIRPFVAHVARAFGPERLVFGSDWPVCTLAASHAEVIELARTLLGEFYGPEEMQAIMQTNGSRFYRIT
;
A
#
# COMPACT_ATOMS: atom_id res chain seq x y z
N MET A 1 -50.24 34.01 15.37
CA MET A 1 -49.74 32.94 14.49
C MET A 1 -48.27 32.70 14.80
N PRO A 2 -47.87 31.57 15.37
CA PRO A 2 -46.46 31.31 15.72
C PRO A 2 -45.71 30.69 14.54
N ILE A 3 -44.51 31.20 14.37
CA ILE A 3 -43.54 30.80 13.33
C ILE A 3 -42.91 29.44 13.70
N SER A 4 -43.11 28.47 12.80
CA SER A 4 -42.55 27.13 12.91
C SER A 4 -41.02 27.16 12.70
N SER A 5 -40.27 26.81 13.73
CA SER A 5 -38.83 26.54 13.66
C SER A 5 -38.58 25.13 13.10
N SER A 6 -38.15 25.01 11.84
CA SER A 6 -37.69 23.74 11.27
C SER A 6 -36.36 23.37 11.90
N ARG A 7 -36.37 22.34 12.76
CA ARG A 7 -35.16 21.66 13.24
C ARG A 7 -34.51 20.92 12.07
N ARG A 8 -33.32 21.33 11.70
CA ARG A 8 -32.43 20.51 10.84
C ARG A 8 -32.10 19.25 11.60
N ALA A 9 -32.59 18.12 11.12
CA ALA A 9 -32.20 16.79 11.59
C ALA A 9 -30.74 16.57 11.20
N CYS A 10 -29.88 16.47 12.21
CA CYS A 10 -28.50 16.01 12.08
C CYS A 10 -28.58 14.50 11.77
N CYS A 11 -28.35 14.11 10.52
CA CYS A 11 -28.19 12.71 10.14
C CYS A 11 -26.92 12.18 10.78
N ALA A 12 -27.02 11.64 11.98
CA ALA A 12 -26.00 10.76 12.53
C ALA A 12 -26.02 9.47 11.71
N HIS A 13 -25.06 9.32 10.78
CA HIS A 13 -24.81 8.05 10.12
C HIS A 13 -24.27 7.09 11.18
N ASN A 14 -25.10 6.18 11.62
CA ASN A 14 -24.66 4.97 12.31
C ASN A 14 -23.84 4.15 11.31
N VAL A 15 -22.51 4.30 11.34
CA VAL A 15 -21.60 3.42 10.61
C VAL A 15 -21.67 2.06 11.33
N GLU A 16 -22.37 1.12 10.74
CA GLU A 16 -22.36 -0.27 11.19
C GLU A 16 -20.92 -0.77 11.27
N LYS A 17 -20.50 -1.26 12.42
CA LYS A 17 -19.16 -1.83 12.64
C LYS A 17 -18.93 -2.93 11.60
N GLY A 18 -17.99 -2.67 10.67
CA GLY A 18 -17.58 -3.62 9.62
C GLY A 18 -17.82 -3.19 8.18
N ARG A 19 -18.49 -2.04 7.91
CA ARG A 19 -18.80 -1.57 6.53
C ARG A 19 -18.02 -0.35 6.05
N GLY A 20 -16.98 0.11 6.77
CA GLY A 20 -16.15 1.24 6.33
C GLY A 20 -15.03 0.82 5.39
N MET A 21 -14.48 1.78 4.63
CA MET A 21 -13.32 1.56 3.79
C MET A 21 -12.09 1.16 4.61
N LEU A 22 -11.19 0.39 3.97
CA LEU A 22 -9.84 0.10 4.44
C LEU A 22 -8.84 0.89 3.59
N ASP A 23 -8.00 1.71 4.20
CA ASP A 23 -6.78 2.21 3.56
C ASP A 23 -5.66 1.20 3.80
N ALA A 24 -5.33 0.41 2.78
CA ALA A 24 -4.36 -0.67 2.91
C ALA A 24 -2.91 -0.25 2.69
N HIS A 25 -2.64 1.06 2.58
CA HIS A 25 -1.29 1.58 2.41
C HIS A 25 -1.18 3.06 2.78
N HIS A 26 -0.63 3.33 3.93
CA HIS A 26 -0.20 4.66 4.36
C HIS A 26 1.02 4.56 5.26
N HIS A 27 1.62 5.70 5.61
CA HIS A 27 2.81 5.75 6.45
C HIS A 27 2.63 6.67 7.65
N PHE A 28 3.37 6.38 8.72
CA PHE A 28 3.66 7.30 9.81
C PHE A 28 5.17 7.40 10.00
N TRP A 29 5.66 8.57 10.36
CA TRP A 29 7.07 8.75 10.70
C TRP A 29 7.28 9.92 11.66
N ALA A 30 8.45 9.92 12.31
CA ALA A 30 8.98 11.03 13.09
C ALA A 30 10.37 11.38 12.54
N VAL A 31 10.53 12.57 11.98
CA VAL A 31 11.77 12.99 11.29
C VAL A 31 13.00 12.92 12.22
N ALA A 32 12.80 13.18 13.52
CA ALA A 32 13.85 13.12 14.52
C ALA A 32 14.49 11.73 14.70
N ARG A 33 13.88 10.65 14.16
CA ARG A 33 14.47 9.29 14.17
C ARG A 33 15.72 9.21 13.31
N GLY A 34 15.75 9.96 12.18
CA GLY A 34 16.94 10.06 11.33
C GLY A 34 17.22 8.85 10.45
N ASP A 35 16.29 7.87 10.35
CA ASP A 35 16.44 6.64 9.57
C ASP A 35 15.73 6.68 8.19
N TYR A 36 15.15 7.81 7.81
CA TYR A 36 14.47 8.00 6.52
C TYR A 36 15.42 8.58 5.47
N GLY A 37 16.37 7.78 4.98
CA GLY A 37 17.43 8.21 4.05
C GLY A 37 16.93 8.75 2.70
N TRP A 38 15.70 8.41 2.32
CA TRP A 38 15.06 8.88 1.08
C TRP A 38 14.49 10.31 1.20
N MET A 39 14.34 10.86 2.41
CA MET A 39 13.81 12.21 2.64
C MET A 39 14.87 13.27 2.32
N THR A 40 14.79 13.81 1.13
CA THR A 40 15.68 14.90 0.69
C THR A 40 15.05 16.28 0.93
N PRO A 41 15.86 17.38 0.95
CA PRO A 41 15.36 18.74 1.14
C PRO A 41 14.32 19.19 0.13
N GLU A 42 14.24 18.55 -1.05
CA GLU A 42 13.25 18.81 -2.08
C GLU A 42 11.84 18.35 -1.69
N LEU A 43 11.75 17.34 -0.82
CA LEU A 43 10.50 16.78 -0.32
C LEU A 43 9.92 17.56 0.86
N LYS A 44 10.03 18.89 0.85
CA LYS A 44 9.62 19.79 1.95
C LYS A 44 8.29 19.47 2.62
N PRO A 45 7.19 19.15 1.88
CA PRO A 45 5.91 18.81 2.51
C PRO A 45 5.99 17.61 3.44
N LEU A 46 6.95 16.70 3.23
CA LEU A 46 7.13 15.47 4.01
C LEU A 46 8.11 15.62 5.18
N LEU A 47 8.89 16.72 5.25
CA LEU A 47 9.91 16.96 6.27
C LEU A 47 9.30 17.43 7.60
N ARG A 48 8.30 16.73 8.09
CA ARG A 48 7.69 16.88 9.41
C ARG A 48 7.19 15.53 9.91
N ASP A 49 6.86 15.46 11.17
CA ASP A 49 6.22 14.28 11.74
C ASP A 49 4.81 14.11 11.19
N PHE A 50 4.45 12.86 10.90
CA PHE A 50 3.11 12.43 10.52
C PHE A 50 2.69 11.25 11.39
N GLY A 51 1.53 11.37 12.02
CA GLY A 51 1.03 10.35 12.94
C GLY A 51 -0.49 10.21 12.94
N PRO A 52 -1.03 9.38 13.85
CA PRO A 52 -2.45 9.08 13.91
C PRO A 52 -3.36 10.32 14.01
N LYS A 53 -2.90 11.37 14.70
CA LYS A 53 -3.68 12.62 14.88
C LYS A 53 -3.84 13.39 13.57
N ASP A 54 -2.87 13.27 12.65
CA ASP A 54 -2.92 13.93 11.34
C ASP A 54 -3.85 13.17 10.39
N LEU A 55 -3.84 11.82 10.43
CA LEU A 55 -4.64 10.98 9.54
C LEU A 55 -6.11 10.87 9.96
N LEU A 56 -6.40 10.84 11.25
CA LEU A 56 -7.74 10.58 11.79
C LEU A 56 -8.84 11.47 11.18
N PRO A 57 -8.69 12.82 11.09
CA PRO A 57 -9.71 13.66 10.48
C PRO A 57 -9.93 13.36 8.99
N LEU A 58 -8.87 13.03 8.25
CA LEU A 58 -8.94 12.67 6.83
C LEU A 58 -9.67 11.34 6.61
N MET A 59 -9.42 10.37 7.47
CA MET A 59 -10.15 9.09 7.47
C MET A 59 -11.64 9.28 7.72
N GLN A 60 -12.01 10.11 8.71
CA GLN A 60 -13.40 10.38 9.06
C GLN A 60 -14.15 11.03 7.90
N GLU A 61 -13.54 12.00 7.23
CA GLU A 61 -14.09 12.65 6.05
C GLU A 61 -14.30 11.67 4.89
N ALA A 62 -13.36 10.76 4.68
CA ALA A 62 -13.38 9.76 3.62
C ALA A 62 -14.25 8.53 3.89
N GLY A 63 -14.70 8.31 5.14
CA GLY A 63 -15.40 7.09 5.56
C GLY A 63 -14.47 5.87 5.69
N ILE A 64 -13.16 6.10 5.88
CA ILE A 64 -12.19 5.05 6.20
C ILE A 64 -12.31 4.73 7.68
N THR A 65 -12.40 3.45 8.01
CA THR A 65 -12.57 2.99 9.39
C THR A 65 -11.37 2.21 9.92
N ARG A 66 -10.57 1.64 9.03
CA ARG A 66 -9.36 0.89 9.36
C ARG A 66 -8.25 1.18 8.37
N THR A 67 -7.00 1.01 8.83
CA THR A 67 -5.81 1.24 7.99
C THR A 67 -4.76 0.17 8.20
N VAL A 68 -3.89 0.00 7.18
CA VAL A 68 -2.63 -0.73 7.29
C VAL A 68 -1.50 0.29 7.17
N VAL A 69 -0.71 0.43 8.23
CA VAL A 69 0.49 1.26 8.19
C VAL A 69 1.65 0.44 7.64
N VAL A 70 2.36 1.02 6.69
CA VAL A 70 3.49 0.38 6.00
C VAL A 70 4.77 1.12 6.38
N GLN A 71 5.85 0.37 6.59
CA GLN A 71 7.16 0.91 6.91
C GLN A 71 7.63 1.93 5.83
N ALA A 72 8.48 2.88 6.24
CA ALA A 72 9.08 3.89 5.38
C ALA A 72 10.61 3.98 5.53
N ALA A 73 11.22 3.16 6.38
CA ALA A 73 12.66 3.06 6.56
C ALA A 73 13.12 1.59 6.63
N GLU A 74 14.33 1.32 6.17
CA GLU A 74 14.93 -0.03 6.17
C GLU A 74 15.57 -0.34 7.51
N THR A 75 14.77 -0.27 8.60
CA THR A 75 15.23 -0.58 9.96
C THR A 75 14.15 -1.34 10.74
N GLU A 76 14.59 -2.33 11.53
CA GLU A 76 13.70 -2.99 12.49
C GLU A 76 13.22 -2.01 13.59
N ALA A 77 14.05 -1.01 13.93
CA ALA A 77 13.67 0.02 14.87
C ALA A 77 12.46 0.86 14.40
N GLU A 78 12.26 1.02 13.08
CA GLU A 78 11.04 1.63 12.58
C GLU A 78 9.86 0.67 12.67
N THR A 79 10.07 -0.61 12.37
CA THR A 79 9.02 -1.63 12.57
C THR A 79 8.51 -1.61 14.02
N ASP A 80 9.41 -1.58 15.01
CA ASP A 80 9.05 -1.47 16.43
C ASP A 80 8.30 -0.17 16.74
N TYR A 81 8.75 0.96 16.19
CA TYR A 81 8.07 2.25 16.34
C TYR A 81 6.64 2.23 15.80
N LEU A 82 6.42 1.62 14.63
CA LEU A 82 5.09 1.51 14.04
C LEU A 82 4.19 0.54 14.82
N LEU A 83 4.74 -0.56 15.34
CA LEU A 83 4.00 -1.49 16.22
C LEU A 83 3.57 -0.80 17.51
N ASP A 84 4.42 0.02 18.10
CA ASP A 84 4.12 0.86 19.25
C ASP A 84 2.96 1.84 19.00
N ILE A 85 2.93 2.48 17.83
CA ILE A 85 1.82 3.33 17.42
C ILE A 85 0.55 2.50 17.24
N ALA A 86 0.64 1.39 16.53
CA ALA A 86 -0.50 0.51 16.23
C ALA A 86 -1.13 -0.05 17.51
N ALA A 87 -0.33 -0.40 18.52
CA ALA A 87 -0.81 -0.90 19.81
C ALA A 87 -1.71 0.12 20.56
N ARG A 88 -1.53 1.42 20.28
CA ARG A 88 -2.25 2.53 20.93
C ARG A 88 -3.26 3.21 20.01
N THR A 89 -3.47 2.66 18.80
CA THR A 89 -4.31 3.28 17.77
C THR A 89 -5.29 2.25 17.21
N ASP A 90 -6.53 2.32 17.62
CA ASP A 90 -7.56 1.31 17.33
C ASP A 90 -7.84 1.16 15.83
N PHE A 91 -7.79 2.25 15.06
CA PHE A 91 -8.05 2.20 13.63
C PHE A 91 -6.90 1.59 12.81
N VAL A 92 -5.67 1.50 13.36
CA VAL A 92 -4.57 0.79 12.71
C VAL A 92 -4.78 -0.71 12.90
N ALA A 93 -5.20 -1.37 11.84
CA ALA A 93 -5.48 -2.82 11.84
C ALA A 93 -4.20 -3.66 11.85
N GLY A 94 -3.12 -3.16 11.24
CA GLY A 94 -1.84 -3.85 11.24
C GLY A 94 -0.69 -3.03 10.67
N VAL A 95 0.50 -3.59 10.80
CA VAL A 95 1.79 -3.03 10.38
C VAL A 95 2.44 -3.97 9.38
N VAL A 96 2.81 -3.45 8.22
CA VAL A 96 3.73 -4.08 7.29
C VAL A 96 5.11 -3.54 7.59
N GLY A 97 5.97 -4.37 8.17
CA GLY A 97 7.28 -3.98 8.66
C GLY A 97 8.42 -4.27 7.69
N TRP A 98 9.64 -4.02 8.13
CA TRP A 98 10.86 -4.30 7.40
C TRP A 98 11.77 -5.27 8.18
N LEU A 99 12.44 -6.16 7.46
CA LEU A 99 13.53 -7.00 7.95
C LEU A 99 14.63 -7.06 6.90
N ASP A 100 15.89 -7.19 7.33
CA ASP A 100 17.01 -7.42 6.43
C ASP A 100 16.96 -8.86 5.87
N MET A 101 16.48 -8.99 4.64
CA MET A 101 16.36 -10.27 3.95
C MET A 101 17.70 -10.88 3.53
N LEU A 102 18.82 -10.18 3.72
CA LEU A 102 20.17 -10.70 3.46
C LEU A 102 20.90 -11.14 4.73
N ALA A 103 20.31 -10.90 5.92
CA ALA A 103 20.91 -11.24 7.20
C ALA A 103 20.87 -12.75 7.46
N ASP A 104 21.96 -13.29 8.04
CA ASP A 104 22.06 -14.72 8.38
C ASP A 104 21.00 -15.16 9.42
N ASN A 105 20.55 -14.24 10.28
CA ASN A 105 19.52 -14.47 11.30
C ASN A 105 18.09 -14.09 10.85
N PHE A 106 17.87 -13.96 9.54
CA PHE A 106 16.55 -13.59 9.01
C PHE A 106 15.41 -14.51 9.50
N PRO A 107 15.55 -15.85 9.52
CA PRO A 107 14.48 -16.72 9.98
C PRO A 107 14.05 -16.46 11.43
N GLU A 108 15.01 -16.24 12.33
CA GLU A 108 14.75 -15.93 13.75
C GLU A 108 14.06 -14.57 13.91
N ARG A 109 14.49 -13.56 13.12
CA ARG A 109 13.85 -12.25 13.13
C ARG A 109 12.43 -12.31 12.58
N LEU A 110 12.22 -13.09 11.52
CA LEU A 110 10.90 -13.32 10.95
C LEU A 110 9.94 -13.95 11.97
N ASP A 111 10.40 -14.97 12.70
CA ASP A 111 9.61 -15.62 13.76
C ASP A 111 9.31 -14.65 14.91
N HIS A 112 10.27 -13.81 15.29
CA HIS A 112 10.09 -12.79 16.33
C HIS A 112 8.96 -11.81 15.97
N TYR A 113 8.98 -11.26 14.74
CA TYR A 113 7.95 -10.29 14.33
C TYR A 113 6.61 -10.95 14.01
N ALA A 114 6.62 -12.16 13.45
CA ALA A 114 5.39 -12.92 13.20
C ALA A 114 4.59 -13.22 14.48
N ALA A 115 5.26 -13.22 15.64
CA ALA A 115 4.60 -13.36 16.94
C ALA A 115 3.99 -12.04 17.49
N GLN A 116 4.26 -10.89 16.88
CA GLN A 116 3.72 -9.60 17.33
C GLN A 116 2.26 -9.42 16.87
N PRO A 117 1.34 -9.02 17.75
CA PRO A 117 -0.10 -9.06 17.47
C PRO A 117 -0.55 -8.22 16.26
N LYS A 118 0.12 -7.13 15.98
CA LYS A 118 -0.25 -6.21 14.90
C LYS A 118 0.70 -6.26 13.70
N TRP A 119 1.71 -7.11 13.71
CA TRP A 119 2.57 -7.31 12.56
C TRP A 119 1.86 -8.24 11.56
N ILE A 120 1.60 -7.77 10.35
CA ILE A 120 0.76 -8.49 9.38
C ILE A 120 1.43 -8.71 8.03
N GLY A 121 2.67 -8.25 7.84
CA GLY A 121 3.37 -8.41 6.58
C GLY A 121 4.77 -7.85 6.59
N LEU A 122 5.51 -8.15 5.53
CA LEU A 122 6.90 -7.76 5.31
C LEU A 122 7.03 -7.00 3.99
N ARG A 123 7.76 -5.87 3.99
CA ARG A 123 8.09 -5.09 2.80
C ARG A 123 9.56 -4.68 2.77
N PRO A 124 10.42 -5.36 2.01
CA PRO A 124 11.74 -4.81 1.68
C PRO A 124 11.59 -3.63 0.70
N MET A 125 12.46 -2.61 0.85
CA MET A 125 12.44 -1.43 -0.06
C MET A 125 13.26 -1.71 -1.32
N LEU A 126 12.88 -2.72 -2.11
CA LEU A 126 13.62 -3.16 -3.29
C LEU A 126 13.88 -2.05 -4.31
N GLN A 127 13.02 -1.04 -4.35
CA GLN A 127 13.17 0.12 -5.23
C GLN A 127 14.50 0.87 -5.02
N GLU A 128 15.05 0.85 -3.81
CA GLU A 128 16.30 1.55 -3.46
C GLU A 128 17.56 0.76 -3.85
N HIS A 129 17.40 -0.51 -4.25
CA HIS A 129 18.50 -1.44 -4.50
C HIS A 129 18.64 -1.78 -6.00
N ASP A 130 19.80 -2.36 -6.33
CA ASP A 130 19.99 -2.95 -7.67
C ASP A 130 19.10 -4.19 -7.85
N PRO A 131 18.47 -4.40 -9.01
CA PRO A 131 17.71 -5.61 -9.30
C PRO A 131 18.45 -6.93 -9.02
N ALA A 132 19.79 -6.93 -9.08
CA ALA A 132 20.62 -8.10 -8.75
C ALA A 132 20.42 -8.59 -7.29
N MET A 133 20.01 -7.72 -6.36
CA MET A 133 19.68 -8.12 -4.99
C MET A 133 18.57 -9.20 -4.96
N ILE A 134 17.58 -9.10 -5.84
CA ILE A 134 16.49 -10.07 -5.94
C ILE A 134 16.98 -11.45 -6.38
N ALA A 135 18.10 -11.49 -7.13
CA ALA A 135 18.74 -12.72 -7.57
C ALA A 135 19.75 -13.30 -6.54
N ASP A 136 20.09 -12.55 -5.47
CA ASP A 136 21.00 -13.04 -4.41
C ASP A 136 20.43 -14.30 -3.78
N PRO A 137 21.23 -15.40 -3.65
CA PRO A 137 20.77 -16.65 -3.03
C PRO A 137 20.21 -16.48 -1.61
N ARG A 138 20.74 -15.52 -0.82
CA ARG A 138 20.24 -15.23 0.54
C ARG A 138 18.84 -14.61 0.47
N PHE A 139 18.62 -13.63 -0.41
CA PHE A 139 17.31 -13.04 -0.63
C PHE A 139 16.29 -14.11 -1.05
N ARG A 140 16.67 -15.01 -1.98
CA ARG A 140 15.82 -16.11 -2.44
C ARG A 140 15.50 -17.11 -1.33
N ALA A 141 16.46 -17.42 -0.47
CA ALA A 141 16.24 -18.26 0.71
C ALA A 141 15.26 -17.59 1.69
N SER A 142 15.46 -16.31 1.97
CA SER A 142 14.54 -15.53 2.82
C SER A 142 13.13 -15.44 2.24
N LEU A 143 13.00 -15.30 0.93
CA LEU A 143 11.70 -15.29 0.25
C LEU A 143 10.98 -16.64 0.40
N ALA A 144 11.72 -17.75 0.33
CA ALA A 144 11.17 -19.09 0.58
C ALA A 144 10.68 -19.25 2.03
N GLU A 145 11.41 -18.70 3.01
CA GLU A 145 10.99 -18.68 4.43
C GLU A 145 9.69 -17.90 4.64
N VAL A 146 9.56 -16.74 3.97
CA VAL A 146 8.33 -15.92 3.98
C VAL A 146 7.16 -16.72 3.39
N ALA A 147 7.37 -17.38 2.25
CA ALA A 147 6.35 -18.20 1.60
C ALA A 147 5.93 -19.39 2.47
N GLN A 148 6.88 -20.09 3.07
CA GLN A 148 6.62 -21.26 3.93
C GLN A 148 5.76 -20.91 5.14
N ARG A 149 5.95 -19.72 5.73
CA ARG A 149 5.14 -19.20 6.85
C ARG A 149 3.85 -18.54 6.38
N GLY A 150 3.65 -18.39 5.08
CA GLY A 150 2.48 -17.74 4.50
C GLY A 150 2.32 -16.28 4.92
N ILE A 151 3.43 -15.58 5.14
CA ILE A 151 3.44 -14.18 5.55
C ILE A 151 3.13 -13.31 4.34
N PRO A 152 2.22 -12.31 4.44
CA PRO A 152 1.99 -11.33 3.40
C PRO A 152 3.26 -10.56 3.04
N PHE A 153 3.56 -10.48 1.75
CA PHE A 153 4.78 -9.88 1.22
C PHE A 153 4.44 -8.76 0.24
N ASP A 154 4.82 -7.53 0.61
CA ASP A 154 4.59 -6.35 -0.21
C ASP A 154 5.80 -6.13 -1.14
N ILE A 155 5.54 -6.07 -2.45
CA ILE A 155 6.58 -5.94 -3.49
C ILE A 155 6.69 -4.47 -3.89
N LEU A 156 7.66 -3.76 -3.31
CA LEU A 156 7.95 -2.36 -3.65
C LEU A 156 9.08 -2.29 -4.68
N THR A 157 8.73 -2.10 -5.93
CA THR A 157 9.66 -2.14 -7.07
C THR A 157 9.41 -0.99 -8.06
N PHE A 158 10.45 -0.66 -8.83
CA PHE A 158 10.32 0.07 -10.10
C PHE A 158 10.26 -0.92 -11.28
N PRO A 159 9.88 -0.46 -12.50
CA PRO A 159 9.81 -1.33 -13.69
C PRO A 159 11.09 -2.11 -13.98
N ARG A 160 12.27 -1.52 -13.69
CA ARG A 160 13.57 -2.18 -13.89
C ARG A 160 13.75 -3.47 -13.08
N HIS A 161 12.99 -3.66 -11.99
CA HIS A 161 13.07 -4.84 -11.13
C HIS A 161 12.15 -5.97 -11.57
N LEU A 162 11.18 -5.70 -12.46
CA LEU A 162 10.12 -6.65 -12.81
C LEU A 162 10.67 -7.98 -13.34
N PRO A 163 11.68 -8.02 -14.25
CA PRO A 163 12.21 -9.30 -14.71
C PRO A 163 12.73 -10.17 -13.57
N ALA A 164 13.56 -9.61 -12.68
CA ALA A 164 14.13 -10.35 -11.55
C ALA A 164 13.05 -10.78 -10.53
N MET A 165 12.02 -9.94 -10.31
CA MET A 165 10.93 -10.24 -9.38
C MET A 165 10.01 -11.34 -9.94
N ILE A 166 9.70 -11.32 -11.24
CA ILE A 166 8.91 -12.37 -11.90
C ILE A 166 9.64 -13.73 -11.77
N ASP A 167 10.94 -13.76 -12.02
CA ASP A 167 11.76 -14.98 -11.83
C ASP A 167 11.72 -15.46 -10.37
N ALA A 168 11.79 -14.50 -9.40
CA ALA A 168 11.70 -14.82 -7.98
C ALA A 168 10.37 -15.46 -7.62
N LEU A 169 9.27 -14.89 -8.10
CA LEU A 169 7.92 -15.38 -7.84
C LEU A 169 7.68 -16.77 -8.47
N HIS A 170 8.16 -17.00 -9.68
CA HIS A 170 8.09 -18.34 -10.30
C HIS A 170 8.91 -19.38 -9.53
N ALA A 171 10.06 -19.00 -8.98
CA ALA A 171 10.89 -19.89 -8.16
C ALA A 171 10.34 -20.09 -6.73
N THR A 172 9.37 -19.27 -6.30
CA THR A 172 8.78 -19.33 -4.96
C THR A 172 7.26 -19.48 -5.05
N PRO A 173 6.75 -20.61 -5.56
CA PRO A 173 5.32 -20.82 -5.71
C PRO A 173 4.61 -20.79 -4.36
N GLY A 174 3.43 -20.15 -4.33
CA GLY A 174 2.64 -20.02 -3.12
C GLY A 174 3.02 -18.84 -2.22
N LEU A 175 3.98 -17.99 -2.62
CA LEU A 175 4.24 -16.74 -1.92
C LEU A 175 2.95 -15.88 -1.93
N HIS A 176 2.50 -15.50 -0.74
CA HIS A 176 1.33 -14.63 -0.56
C HIS A 176 1.75 -13.17 -0.71
N ALA A 177 1.66 -12.63 -1.93
CA ALA A 177 2.27 -11.35 -2.27
C ALA A 177 1.31 -10.36 -2.94
N ILE A 178 1.65 -9.06 -2.77
CA ILE A 178 0.95 -7.93 -3.36
C ILE A 178 1.96 -6.93 -3.93
N VAL A 179 1.71 -6.43 -5.13
CA VAL A 179 2.54 -5.42 -5.79
C VAL A 179 2.13 -4.04 -5.30
N ASP A 180 3.07 -3.27 -4.74
CA ASP A 180 2.85 -1.90 -4.33
C ASP A 180 2.86 -0.94 -5.53
N HIS A 181 1.97 0.07 -5.51
CA HIS A 181 1.97 1.22 -6.44
C HIS A 181 2.06 0.82 -7.92
N ILE A 182 1.43 -0.33 -8.28
CA ILE A 182 1.49 -0.89 -9.65
C ILE A 182 2.92 -0.97 -10.23
N SER A 183 3.93 -1.20 -9.35
CA SER A 183 5.38 -1.15 -9.64
C SER A 183 5.87 0.19 -10.18
N LYS A 184 5.27 1.31 -9.75
CA LYS A 184 5.76 2.68 -9.92
C LYS A 184 6.20 3.03 -11.36
N PRO A 185 5.32 2.93 -12.38
CA PRO A 185 5.64 3.40 -13.71
C PRO A 185 5.80 4.92 -13.75
N ASP A 186 6.71 5.42 -14.56
CA ASP A 186 6.77 6.86 -14.84
C ASP A 186 5.55 7.30 -15.68
N MET A 187 4.54 7.83 -14.99
CA MET A 187 3.32 8.29 -15.65
C MET A 187 3.43 9.67 -16.26
N THR A 188 4.59 10.33 -16.17
CA THR A 188 4.88 11.57 -16.91
C THR A 188 5.21 11.31 -18.38
N GLN A 189 5.52 10.06 -18.71
CA GLN A 189 5.85 9.57 -20.04
C GLN A 189 4.72 8.68 -20.60
N PRO A 190 4.73 8.43 -21.92
CA PRO A 190 3.89 7.36 -22.49
C PRO A 190 4.17 6.02 -21.80
N MET A 191 3.13 5.19 -21.74
CA MET A 191 3.20 3.89 -21.09
C MET A 191 4.33 3.02 -21.67
N ASP A 192 5.29 2.66 -20.84
CA ASP A 192 6.46 1.87 -21.22
C ASP A 192 6.07 0.41 -21.51
N THR A 193 6.57 -0.15 -22.62
CA THR A 193 6.26 -1.53 -23.03
C THR A 193 6.77 -2.56 -22.02
N GLY A 194 7.97 -2.36 -21.44
CA GLY A 194 8.52 -3.26 -20.43
C GLY A 194 7.68 -3.29 -19.16
N TRP A 195 7.12 -2.15 -18.74
CA TRP A 195 6.17 -2.11 -17.64
C TRP A 195 4.87 -2.85 -17.98
N VAL A 196 4.30 -2.64 -19.18
CA VAL A 196 3.08 -3.32 -19.65
C VAL A 196 3.25 -4.83 -19.64
N GLU A 197 4.34 -5.32 -20.22
CA GLU A 197 4.68 -6.75 -20.27
C GLU A 197 4.91 -7.31 -18.86
N GLY A 198 5.67 -6.59 -18.03
CA GLY A 198 5.97 -7.00 -16.66
C GLY A 198 4.74 -7.08 -15.77
N ILE A 199 3.85 -6.08 -15.79
CA ILE A 199 2.58 -6.08 -15.04
C ILE A 199 1.66 -7.20 -15.53
N SER A 200 1.61 -7.44 -16.84
CA SER A 200 0.82 -8.54 -17.41
C SER A 200 1.35 -9.91 -16.95
N ALA A 201 2.68 -10.08 -16.92
CA ALA A 201 3.31 -11.30 -16.43
C ALA A 201 3.08 -11.50 -14.91
N LEU A 202 3.18 -10.44 -14.10
CA LEU A 202 2.83 -10.51 -12.69
C LEU A 202 1.36 -10.88 -12.49
N ALA A 203 0.46 -10.27 -13.24
CA ALA A 203 -0.98 -10.57 -13.16
C ALA A 203 -1.33 -12.01 -13.56
N ALA A 204 -0.49 -12.66 -14.37
CA ALA A 204 -0.64 -14.07 -14.75
C ALA A 204 -0.28 -15.04 -13.61
N ILE A 205 0.43 -14.57 -12.56
CA ILE A 205 0.77 -15.39 -11.39
C ILE A 205 -0.47 -15.58 -10.52
N PRO A 206 -0.93 -16.81 -10.28
CA PRO A 206 -2.11 -17.06 -9.47
C PRO A 206 -1.99 -16.52 -8.04
N GLY A 207 -3.02 -15.82 -7.56
CA GLY A 207 -3.07 -15.29 -6.19
C GLY A 207 -2.27 -14.03 -5.94
N LEU A 208 -1.46 -13.55 -6.90
CA LEU A 208 -0.77 -12.27 -6.78
C LEU A 208 -1.77 -11.11 -6.84
N HIS A 209 -1.69 -10.21 -5.87
CA HIS A 209 -2.51 -9.01 -5.77
C HIS A 209 -1.75 -7.77 -6.24
N CYS A 210 -2.46 -6.65 -6.41
CA CYS A 210 -1.86 -5.37 -6.78
C CYS A 210 -2.56 -4.22 -6.04
N LYS A 211 -1.78 -3.33 -5.43
CA LYS A 211 -2.27 -2.10 -4.82
C LYS A 211 -2.38 -0.98 -5.84
N LEU A 212 -3.55 -0.37 -5.87
CA LEU A 212 -3.80 0.90 -6.52
C LEU A 212 -3.52 2.02 -5.51
N SER A 213 -2.27 2.41 -5.44
CA SER A 213 -1.72 3.43 -4.54
C SER A 213 -0.55 4.15 -5.22
N GLY A 214 -0.12 5.30 -4.71
CA GLY A 214 1.02 6.07 -5.25
C GLY A 214 0.80 6.70 -6.63
N LEU A 215 -0.40 6.60 -7.23
CA LEU A 215 -0.66 6.96 -8.62
C LEU A 215 -0.37 8.44 -8.92
N VAL A 216 -0.78 9.34 -8.04
CA VAL A 216 -0.59 10.78 -8.21
C VAL A 216 0.88 11.17 -8.08
N THR A 217 1.62 10.50 -7.20
CA THR A 217 3.05 10.73 -6.97
C THR A 217 3.86 10.36 -8.22
N GLU A 218 3.58 9.21 -8.82
CA GLU A 218 4.24 8.74 -10.05
C GLU A 218 3.81 9.54 -11.30
N ALA A 219 2.67 10.23 -11.25
CA ALA A 219 2.20 11.11 -12.33
C ALA A 219 2.71 12.55 -12.21
N GLY A 220 3.33 12.93 -11.08
CA GLY A 220 3.90 14.24 -10.83
C GLY A 220 2.89 15.31 -10.41
N VAL A 221 3.39 16.49 -10.03
CA VAL A 221 2.57 17.59 -9.44
C VAL A 221 1.49 18.13 -10.37
N ASP A 222 1.64 17.97 -11.66
CA ASP A 222 0.69 18.37 -12.72
C ASP A 222 -0.11 17.17 -13.27
N TRP A 223 -0.35 16.18 -12.41
CA TRP A 223 -1.12 14.99 -12.76
C TRP A 223 -2.54 15.32 -13.26
N SER A 224 -3.10 14.41 -14.01
CA SER A 224 -4.51 14.44 -14.39
C SER A 224 -5.08 13.02 -14.47
N ALA A 225 -6.39 12.88 -14.28
CA ALA A 225 -7.05 11.59 -14.45
C ALA A 225 -6.82 11.00 -15.86
N GLY A 226 -6.73 11.85 -16.89
CA GLY A 226 -6.44 11.44 -18.25
C GLY A 226 -5.05 10.81 -18.42
N ARG A 227 -4.03 11.32 -17.70
CA ARG A 227 -2.67 10.78 -17.70
C ARG A 227 -2.60 9.42 -16.98
N ILE A 228 -3.29 9.28 -15.85
CA ILE A 228 -3.27 8.07 -15.00
C ILE A 228 -4.15 6.94 -15.57
N ARG A 229 -5.26 7.31 -16.23
CA ARG A 229 -6.27 6.36 -16.73
C ARG A 229 -5.71 5.19 -17.55
N PRO A 230 -4.78 5.35 -18.52
CA PRO A 230 -4.26 4.22 -19.29
C PRO A 230 -3.58 3.15 -18.42
N PHE A 231 -2.85 3.58 -17.38
CA PHE A 231 -2.17 2.68 -16.45
C PHE A 231 -3.16 1.91 -15.59
N VAL A 232 -4.13 2.62 -14.99
CA VAL A 232 -5.20 1.98 -14.21
C VAL A 232 -6.02 1.03 -15.07
N ALA A 233 -6.35 1.41 -16.31
CA ALA A 233 -7.08 0.57 -17.25
C ALA A 233 -6.34 -0.73 -17.58
N HIS A 234 -5.01 -0.67 -17.74
CA HIS A 234 -4.19 -1.86 -17.97
C HIS A 234 -4.21 -2.79 -16.75
N VAL A 235 -3.92 -2.24 -15.56
CA VAL A 235 -3.91 -2.99 -14.30
C VAL A 235 -5.27 -3.59 -13.97
N ALA A 236 -6.36 -2.83 -14.16
CA ALA A 236 -7.73 -3.30 -13.92
C ALA A 236 -8.06 -4.53 -14.79
N ARG A 237 -7.73 -4.49 -16.08
CA ARG A 237 -7.95 -5.64 -16.97
C ARG A 237 -7.08 -6.85 -16.65
N ALA A 238 -5.83 -6.61 -16.24
CA ALA A 238 -4.85 -7.67 -15.98
C ALA A 238 -5.14 -8.42 -14.66
N PHE A 239 -5.41 -7.71 -13.57
CA PHE A 239 -5.62 -8.32 -12.25
C PHE A 239 -7.08 -8.68 -11.97
N GLY A 240 -8.03 -7.93 -12.53
CA GLY A 240 -9.46 -8.09 -12.20
C GLY A 240 -9.79 -7.55 -10.80
N PRO A 241 -11.11 -7.40 -10.48
CA PRO A 241 -11.55 -6.73 -9.27
C PRO A 241 -11.20 -7.46 -7.97
N GLU A 242 -11.04 -8.78 -8.01
CA GLU A 242 -10.80 -9.60 -6.80
C GLU A 242 -9.38 -9.48 -6.25
N ARG A 243 -8.41 -9.05 -7.09
CA ARG A 243 -6.98 -8.98 -6.73
C ARG A 243 -6.46 -7.55 -6.64
N LEU A 244 -7.34 -6.55 -6.79
CA LEU A 244 -6.98 -5.16 -6.58
C LEU A 244 -7.28 -4.72 -5.16
N VAL A 245 -6.40 -3.88 -4.60
CA VAL A 245 -6.52 -3.34 -3.25
C VAL A 245 -6.23 -1.84 -3.29
N PHE A 246 -7.07 -1.04 -2.64
CA PHE A 246 -6.85 0.40 -2.52
C PHE A 246 -5.88 0.73 -1.39
N GLY A 247 -5.01 1.74 -1.62
CA GLY A 247 -4.19 2.41 -0.62
C GLY A 247 -4.00 3.88 -0.97
N SER A 248 -4.04 4.78 0.02
CA SER A 248 -3.91 6.22 -0.21
C SER A 248 -2.48 6.66 -0.49
N ASP A 249 -1.51 5.92 0.03
CA ASP A 249 -0.09 6.31 0.10
C ASP A 249 0.12 7.64 0.86
N TRP A 250 -0.77 7.94 1.81
CA TRP A 250 -0.62 9.11 2.66
C TRP A 250 0.53 8.91 3.67
N PRO A 251 1.37 9.90 3.97
CA PRO A 251 1.32 11.28 3.49
C PRO A 251 2.10 11.53 2.19
N VAL A 252 2.74 10.52 1.59
CA VAL A 252 3.55 10.66 0.37
C VAL A 252 2.72 11.27 -0.78
N CYS A 253 1.46 10.87 -0.91
CA CYS A 253 0.55 11.43 -1.91
C CYS A 253 0.40 12.96 -1.83
N THR A 254 0.67 13.57 -0.66
CA THR A 254 0.56 15.03 -0.47
C THR A 254 1.61 15.85 -1.24
N LEU A 255 2.59 15.18 -1.83
CA LEU A 255 3.51 15.79 -2.81
C LEU A 255 2.78 16.25 -4.07
N ALA A 256 1.65 15.64 -4.41
CA ALA A 256 0.95 15.88 -5.68
C ALA A 256 -0.56 16.13 -5.51
N ALA A 257 -1.21 15.52 -4.50
CA ALA A 257 -2.66 15.63 -4.29
C ALA A 257 -3.03 15.53 -2.81
N SER A 258 -4.19 16.03 -2.43
CA SER A 258 -4.77 15.77 -1.11
C SER A 258 -5.23 14.32 -0.97
N HIS A 259 -5.38 13.85 0.27
CA HIS A 259 -5.92 12.53 0.57
C HIS A 259 -7.32 12.29 -0.06
N ALA A 260 -8.18 13.31 -0.04
CA ALA A 260 -9.51 13.23 -0.64
C ALA A 260 -9.46 13.10 -2.16
N GLU A 261 -8.57 13.84 -2.84
CA GLU A 261 -8.39 13.75 -4.30
C GLU A 261 -7.89 12.37 -4.72
N VAL A 262 -6.99 11.74 -3.95
CA VAL A 262 -6.52 10.36 -4.23
C VAL A 262 -7.67 9.36 -4.20
N ILE A 263 -8.54 9.45 -3.19
CA ILE A 263 -9.70 8.56 -3.05
C ILE A 263 -10.69 8.78 -4.19
N GLU A 264 -11.00 10.04 -4.50
CA GLU A 264 -11.93 10.38 -5.58
C GLU A 264 -11.40 9.94 -6.95
N LEU A 265 -10.10 10.12 -7.19
CA LEU A 265 -9.44 9.62 -8.40
C LEU A 265 -9.58 8.10 -8.54
N ALA A 266 -9.30 7.36 -7.46
CA ALA A 266 -9.44 5.90 -7.48
C ALA A 266 -10.88 5.48 -7.77
N ARG A 267 -11.87 6.10 -7.10
CA ARG A 267 -13.28 5.83 -7.34
C ARG A 267 -13.70 6.13 -8.78
N THR A 268 -13.28 7.28 -9.29
CA THR A 268 -13.61 7.70 -10.66
C THR A 268 -13.03 6.75 -11.71
N LEU A 269 -11.74 6.43 -11.62
CA LEU A 269 -11.07 5.60 -12.63
C LEU A 269 -11.50 4.13 -12.55
N LEU A 270 -11.67 3.57 -11.34
CA LEU A 270 -12.13 2.20 -11.19
C LEU A 270 -13.61 2.03 -11.53
N GLY A 271 -14.44 3.05 -11.27
CA GLY A 271 -15.86 3.07 -11.62
C GLY A 271 -16.14 3.00 -13.14
N GLU A 272 -15.11 3.23 -13.97
CA GLU A 272 -15.21 3.00 -15.41
C GLU A 272 -15.20 1.50 -15.79
N PHE A 273 -14.72 0.63 -14.89
CA PHE A 273 -14.52 -0.81 -15.13
C PHE A 273 -15.42 -1.68 -14.25
N TYR A 274 -15.78 -1.20 -13.07
CA TYR A 274 -16.33 -2.04 -12.01
C TYR A 274 -17.62 -1.47 -11.42
N GLY A 275 -18.54 -2.37 -11.11
CA GLY A 275 -19.78 -2.04 -10.41
C GLY A 275 -19.60 -1.83 -8.90
N PRO A 276 -20.68 -1.45 -8.19
CA PRO A 276 -20.61 -1.11 -6.75
C PRO A 276 -20.06 -2.23 -5.86
N GLU A 277 -20.38 -3.49 -6.13
CA GLU A 277 -19.92 -4.64 -5.35
C GLU A 277 -18.40 -4.86 -5.50
N GLU A 278 -17.91 -4.79 -6.74
CA GLU A 278 -16.48 -4.89 -7.05
C GLU A 278 -15.70 -3.71 -6.48
N MET A 279 -16.25 -2.50 -6.58
CA MET A 279 -15.69 -1.31 -5.95
C MET A 279 -15.59 -1.48 -4.43
N GLN A 280 -16.62 -2.01 -3.78
CA GLN A 280 -16.58 -2.32 -2.36
C GLN A 280 -15.50 -3.37 -2.05
N ALA A 281 -15.33 -4.39 -2.91
CA ALA A 281 -14.29 -5.38 -2.75
C ALA A 281 -12.89 -4.73 -2.77
N ILE A 282 -12.60 -3.89 -3.76
CA ILE A 282 -11.30 -3.20 -3.91
C ILE A 282 -11.02 -2.24 -2.75
N MET A 283 -12.01 -1.46 -2.34
CA MET A 283 -11.87 -0.41 -1.34
C MET A 283 -11.92 -0.93 0.11
N GLN A 284 -12.29 -2.21 0.33
CA GLN A 284 -12.49 -2.75 1.67
C GLN A 284 -12.07 -4.21 1.80
N THR A 285 -12.78 -5.15 1.13
CA THR A 285 -12.73 -6.55 1.54
C THR A 285 -11.51 -7.29 1.03
N ASN A 286 -10.97 -6.91 -0.14
CA ASN A 286 -9.77 -7.55 -0.70
C ASN A 286 -8.55 -7.34 0.18
N GLY A 287 -8.31 -6.09 0.61
CA GLY A 287 -7.22 -5.77 1.54
C GLY A 287 -7.37 -6.46 2.88
N SER A 288 -8.61 -6.47 3.43
CA SER A 288 -8.89 -7.19 4.69
C SER A 288 -8.63 -8.69 4.56
N ARG A 289 -9.01 -9.29 3.42
CA ARG A 289 -8.76 -10.72 3.16
C ARG A 289 -7.27 -10.99 2.96
N PHE A 290 -6.59 -10.16 2.16
CA PHE A 290 -5.16 -10.30 1.89
C PHE A 290 -4.33 -10.25 3.18
N TYR A 291 -4.53 -9.25 4.02
CA TYR A 291 -3.80 -9.11 5.28
C TYR A 291 -4.42 -9.87 6.45
N ARG A 292 -5.48 -10.67 6.23
CA ARG A 292 -6.19 -11.45 7.26
C ARG A 292 -6.67 -10.59 8.44
N ILE A 293 -7.11 -9.37 8.14
CA ILE A 293 -7.63 -8.41 9.12
C ILE A 293 -9.08 -8.79 9.46
N THR A 294 -9.33 -9.11 10.73
CA THR A 294 -10.65 -9.48 11.28
C THR A 294 -11.43 -8.29 11.81
#